data_8886fb6b6d1b4396ed6c05b3a18732ed
#
_entry.id   8886fb6b6d1b4396ed6c05b3a18732ed
#
_cell.length_a   1.000
_cell.length_b   1.000
_cell.length_c   1.000
_cell.angle_alpha   90.00
_cell.angle_beta   90.00
_cell.angle_gamma   90.00
#
_symmetry.space_group_name_H-M   'P 1'
#
loop_
_entity.id
_entity.type
_entity.pdbx_description
1 polymer ?
#
loop_
_entity_poly.entity_id
_entity_poly.type
_entity_poly.pdbx_seq_one_letter_code
_entity_poly.pdbx_strand_id
1 'polypeptide(L)'
;MKIVMAGEGAFGVKHLEAIQKIEGVEVASLVGGDANAAREVAERFGIPHWTLDLAEGLAQPGVQAAILATPTQMHARQAIQCLEAGKHVQVEIPMADSLADAVRLVEVARRSGRVAMAGHTRRFNPSHQWIHRRVQAGELKIQQMDVQTYFFRRKNLNALGQPRSWTDHLLWHHAAHTVDLFAYQTGEEITVARGIQGPMHPELDIAMDMSIQMKVAPGAVCTLSLSFNNDGPLGTFFRYICDNGTYIARYDDLVDGKDHAIDVSKVDVSMNGIELQDREFFAAIRQGREPNASVAQVLPAYRTLDTIEKSLL
;
A
#
# COMPACT_ATOMS: atom_id res chain seq x y z
N MET A 1 8.40 -19.61 -10.05
CA MET A 1 9.17 -18.37 -9.77
C MET A 1 9.59 -18.41 -8.32
N LYS A 2 10.90 -18.32 -8.04
CA LYS A 2 11.40 -18.23 -6.67
C LYS A 2 11.54 -16.78 -6.23
N ILE A 3 11.13 -16.49 -5.00
CA ILE A 3 11.14 -15.13 -4.47
C ILE A 3 11.73 -15.07 -3.06
N VAL A 4 12.09 -13.87 -2.66
CA VAL A 4 12.38 -13.50 -1.27
C VAL A 4 11.15 -12.80 -0.68
N MET A 5 10.77 -13.19 0.54
CA MET A 5 9.88 -12.40 1.39
C MET A 5 10.72 -11.70 2.45
N ALA A 6 10.70 -10.37 2.50
CA ALA A 6 11.37 -9.60 3.54
C ALA A 6 10.33 -8.96 4.48
N GLY A 7 10.43 -9.28 5.76
CA GLY A 7 9.51 -8.91 6.82
C GLY A 7 8.72 -10.10 7.35
N GLU A 8 8.99 -10.48 8.59
CA GLU A 8 8.34 -11.57 9.34
C GLU A 8 7.11 -11.08 10.13
N GLY A 9 6.82 -9.80 10.07
CA GLY A 9 5.72 -9.16 10.79
C GLY A 9 4.33 -9.50 10.23
N ALA A 10 3.29 -8.90 10.81
CA ALA A 10 1.91 -9.19 10.46
C ALA A 10 1.58 -9.02 8.97
N PHE A 11 2.15 -8.01 8.31
CA PHE A 11 1.95 -7.81 6.86
C PHE A 11 2.71 -8.83 6.03
N GLY A 12 3.95 -9.19 6.40
CA GLY A 12 4.69 -10.25 5.74
C GLY A 12 3.97 -11.59 5.81
N VAL A 13 3.38 -11.91 6.97
CA VAL A 13 2.55 -13.12 7.14
C VAL A 13 1.34 -13.12 6.19
N LYS A 14 0.65 -11.97 6.00
CA LYS A 14 -0.46 -11.87 5.05
C LYS A 14 -0.04 -12.13 3.61
N HIS A 15 1.13 -11.62 3.19
CA HIS A 15 1.70 -11.94 1.89
C HIS A 15 2.03 -13.43 1.76
N LEU A 16 2.63 -14.03 2.79
CA LEU A 16 2.91 -15.48 2.78
C LEU A 16 1.63 -16.31 2.64
N GLU A 17 0.57 -15.96 3.36
CA GLU A 17 -0.76 -16.60 3.24
C GLU A 17 -1.37 -16.43 1.82
N ALA A 18 -1.19 -15.26 1.21
CA ALA A 18 -1.64 -15.00 -0.16
C ALA A 18 -0.81 -15.79 -1.18
N ILE A 19 0.51 -15.80 -1.04
CA ILE A 19 1.44 -16.49 -1.96
C ILE A 19 1.16 -17.99 -2.00
N GLN A 20 0.80 -18.63 -0.88
CA GLN A 20 0.42 -20.05 -0.85
C GLN A 20 -0.74 -20.40 -1.80
N LYS A 21 -1.54 -19.42 -2.23
CA LYS A 21 -2.67 -19.58 -3.14
C LYS A 21 -2.31 -19.18 -4.58
N ILE A 22 -1.07 -18.81 -4.85
CA ILE A 22 -0.61 -18.37 -6.18
C ILE A 22 0.27 -19.45 -6.79
N GLU A 23 -0.25 -20.14 -7.80
CA GLU A 23 0.46 -21.21 -8.46
C GLU A 23 1.78 -20.76 -9.10
N GLY A 24 2.79 -21.60 -8.97
CA GLY A 24 4.08 -21.40 -9.58
C GLY A 24 4.92 -20.29 -8.93
N VAL A 25 4.61 -19.91 -7.68
CA VAL A 25 5.43 -19.03 -6.85
C VAL A 25 5.87 -19.77 -5.60
N GLU A 26 7.14 -19.69 -5.28
CA GLU A 26 7.81 -20.35 -4.15
C GLU A 26 8.62 -19.31 -3.38
N VAL A 27 8.45 -19.23 -2.09
CA VAL A 27 9.31 -18.41 -1.21
C VAL A 27 10.57 -19.21 -0.91
N ALA A 28 11.68 -18.82 -1.52
CA ALA A 28 12.97 -19.49 -1.35
C ALA A 28 13.72 -19.02 -0.10
N SER A 29 13.44 -17.79 0.36
CA SER A 29 14.08 -17.20 1.54
C SER A 29 13.17 -16.21 2.23
N LEU A 30 13.16 -16.23 3.56
CA LEU A 30 12.59 -15.21 4.41
C LEU A 30 13.71 -14.34 4.98
N VAL A 31 13.58 -13.01 4.84
CA VAL A 31 14.51 -12.04 5.44
C VAL A 31 13.79 -11.36 6.58
N GLY A 32 14.27 -11.55 7.80
CA GLY A 32 13.68 -10.98 9.01
C GLY A 32 14.51 -9.86 9.65
N GLY A 33 13.95 -9.26 10.69
CA GLY A 33 14.62 -8.31 11.57
C GLY A 33 15.05 -8.94 12.91
N ASP A 34 14.39 -10.03 13.31
CA ASP A 34 14.71 -10.82 14.50
C ASP A 34 14.90 -12.30 14.15
N ALA A 35 15.99 -12.89 14.63
CA ALA A 35 16.37 -14.26 14.26
C ALA A 35 15.35 -15.33 14.72
N ASN A 36 14.77 -15.15 15.91
CA ASN A 36 13.79 -16.12 16.43
C ASN A 36 12.47 -16.01 15.68
N ALA A 37 11.97 -14.78 15.49
CA ALA A 37 10.74 -14.54 14.75
C ALA A 37 10.86 -14.98 13.28
N ALA A 38 11.99 -14.69 12.63
CA ALA A 38 12.24 -15.12 11.25
C ALA A 38 12.26 -16.64 11.12
N ARG A 39 12.92 -17.34 12.04
CA ARG A 39 12.95 -18.81 12.07
C ARG A 39 11.56 -19.39 12.26
N GLU A 40 10.80 -18.91 13.26
CA GLU A 40 9.44 -19.39 13.55
C GLU A 40 8.50 -19.22 12.34
N VAL A 41 8.56 -18.06 11.68
CA VAL A 41 7.75 -17.81 10.48
C VAL A 41 8.21 -18.68 9.31
N ALA A 42 9.52 -18.86 9.11
CA ALA A 42 10.05 -19.74 8.07
C ALA A 42 9.61 -21.19 8.27
N GLU A 43 9.70 -21.71 9.49
CA GLU A 43 9.24 -23.07 9.85
C GLU A 43 7.73 -23.22 9.63
N ARG A 44 6.93 -22.23 10.08
CA ARG A 44 5.47 -22.22 9.92
C ARG A 44 5.02 -22.31 8.46
N PHE A 45 5.73 -21.63 7.57
CA PHE A 45 5.39 -21.57 6.13
C PHE A 45 6.20 -22.55 5.27
N GLY A 46 7.06 -23.38 5.86
CA GLY A 46 7.90 -24.34 5.15
C GLY A 46 8.94 -23.69 4.24
N ILE A 47 9.42 -22.49 4.60
CA ILE A 47 10.43 -21.76 3.83
C ILE A 47 11.82 -22.36 4.12
N PRO A 48 12.56 -22.83 3.10
CA PRO A 48 13.78 -23.62 3.32
C PRO A 48 14.97 -22.82 3.85
N HIS A 49 14.95 -21.50 3.67
CA HIS A 49 16.05 -20.61 4.04
C HIS A 49 15.50 -19.35 4.75
N TRP A 50 16.17 -18.91 5.80
CA TRP A 50 15.92 -17.61 6.42
C TRP A 50 17.24 -16.93 6.80
N THR A 51 17.25 -15.61 6.82
CA THR A 51 18.42 -14.78 7.15
C THR A 51 17.98 -13.41 7.66
N LEU A 52 18.91 -12.64 8.20
CA LEU A 52 18.71 -11.21 8.55
C LEU A 52 19.31 -10.27 7.50
N ASP A 53 19.96 -10.82 6.48
CA ASP A 53 20.61 -10.04 5.41
C ASP A 53 19.86 -10.20 4.09
N LEU A 54 19.33 -9.08 3.57
CA LEU A 54 18.62 -9.06 2.29
C LEU A 54 19.52 -9.51 1.13
N ALA A 55 20.80 -9.15 1.11
CA ALA A 55 21.71 -9.57 0.04
C ALA A 55 21.88 -11.08 -0.01
N GLU A 56 21.99 -11.73 1.16
CA GLU A 56 22.05 -13.18 1.27
C GLU A 56 20.77 -13.86 0.77
N GLY A 57 19.60 -13.30 1.15
CA GLY A 57 18.31 -13.78 0.65
C GLY A 57 18.19 -13.68 -0.87
N LEU A 58 18.56 -12.53 -1.44
CA LEU A 58 18.53 -12.29 -2.89
C LEU A 58 19.52 -13.17 -3.68
N ALA A 59 20.60 -13.63 -3.04
CA ALA A 59 21.61 -14.50 -3.64
C ALA A 59 21.17 -15.97 -3.70
N GLN A 60 20.06 -16.37 -3.06
CA GLN A 60 19.61 -17.76 -3.09
C GLN A 60 19.33 -18.23 -4.52
N PRO A 61 19.66 -19.48 -4.84
CA PRO A 61 19.57 -20.01 -6.20
C PRO A 61 18.17 -19.92 -6.81
N GLY A 62 18.09 -19.28 -7.97
CA GLY A 62 16.86 -19.14 -8.74
C GLY A 62 15.91 -18.04 -8.28
N VAL A 63 16.28 -17.22 -7.30
CA VAL A 63 15.50 -16.04 -6.88
C VAL A 63 15.42 -15.02 -8.02
N GLN A 64 14.20 -14.58 -8.33
CA GLN A 64 13.89 -13.66 -9.42
C GLN A 64 13.25 -12.35 -8.92
N ALA A 65 12.59 -12.38 -7.75
CA ALA A 65 11.86 -11.25 -7.24
C ALA A 65 11.89 -11.21 -5.70
N ALA A 66 11.51 -10.06 -5.13
CA ALA A 66 11.31 -9.86 -3.70
C ALA A 66 9.99 -9.14 -3.42
N ILE A 67 9.38 -9.46 -2.29
CA ILE A 67 8.30 -8.66 -1.68
C ILE A 67 8.85 -8.10 -0.37
N LEU A 68 8.73 -6.79 -0.18
CA LEU A 68 9.25 -6.07 0.97
C LEU A 68 8.09 -5.56 1.84
N ALA A 69 7.95 -6.12 3.04
CA ALA A 69 7.02 -5.70 4.09
C ALA A 69 7.79 -5.42 5.40
N THR A 70 8.93 -4.79 5.27
CA THR A 70 9.85 -4.39 6.34
C THR A 70 9.43 -3.05 6.96
N PRO A 71 10.11 -2.54 8.01
CA PRO A 71 9.90 -1.18 8.48
C PRO A 71 10.09 -0.14 7.38
N THR A 72 9.20 0.85 7.35
CA THR A 72 9.05 1.83 6.26
C THR A 72 10.33 2.55 5.85
N GLN A 73 11.13 2.97 6.84
CA GLN A 73 12.40 3.65 6.58
C GLN A 73 13.42 2.80 5.81
N MET A 74 13.16 1.51 5.64
CA MET A 74 14.01 0.59 4.88
C MET A 74 13.54 0.41 3.44
N HIS A 75 12.28 0.73 3.12
CA HIS A 75 11.60 0.36 1.88
C HIS A 75 12.36 0.82 0.64
N ALA A 76 12.59 2.13 0.49
CA ALA A 76 13.25 2.66 -0.71
C ALA A 76 14.65 2.09 -0.92
N ARG A 77 15.45 2.02 0.15
CA ARG A 77 16.81 1.46 0.10
C ARG A 77 16.80 -0.02 -0.29
N GLN A 78 15.93 -0.82 0.33
CA GLN A 78 15.83 -2.24 0.05
C GLN A 78 15.27 -2.52 -1.36
N ALA A 79 14.29 -1.73 -1.82
CA ALA A 79 13.77 -1.83 -3.17
C ALA A 79 14.85 -1.52 -4.22
N ILE A 80 15.65 -0.48 -4.00
CA ILE A 80 16.80 -0.15 -4.84
C ILE A 80 17.81 -1.30 -4.84
N GLN A 81 18.14 -1.87 -3.69
CA GLN A 81 19.05 -3.01 -3.56
C GLN A 81 18.55 -4.23 -4.37
N CYS A 82 17.25 -4.53 -4.33
CA CYS A 82 16.67 -5.60 -5.14
C CYS A 82 16.84 -5.35 -6.64
N LEU A 83 16.54 -4.12 -7.08
CA LEU A 83 16.65 -3.73 -8.49
C LEU A 83 18.10 -3.76 -9.00
N GLU A 84 19.05 -3.29 -8.19
CA GLU A 84 20.49 -3.32 -8.49
C GLU A 84 21.03 -4.76 -8.53
N ALA A 85 20.45 -5.66 -7.72
CA ALA A 85 20.72 -7.10 -7.80
C ALA A 85 20.03 -7.78 -9.01
N GLY A 86 19.37 -7.01 -9.88
CA GLY A 86 18.68 -7.52 -11.07
C GLY A 86 17.38 -8.28 -10.77
N LYS A 87 16.78 -8.06 -9.60
CA LYS A 87 15.53 -8.70 -9.18
C LYS A 87 14.33 -7.77 -9.39
N HIS A 88 13.16 -8.34 -9.65
CA HIS A 88 11.88 -7.62 -9.57
C HIS A 88 11.54 -7.33 -8.11
N VAL A 89 10.79 -6.28 -7.84
CA VAL A 89 10.44 -5.93 -6.46
C VAL A 89 9.01 -5.42 -6.35
N GLN A 90 8.31 -5.91 -5.33
CA GLN A 90 7.12 -5.29 -4.77
C GLN A 90 7.47 -4.75 -3.39
N VAL A 91 7.13 -3.51 -3.12
CA VAL A 91 7.40 -2.85 -1.84
C VAL A 91 6.11 -2.34 -1.21
N GLU A 92 5.86 -2.67 0.05
CA GLU A 92 4.72 -2.16 0.78
C GLU A 92 4.77 -0.64 0.95
N ILE A 93 3.61 -0.04 1.23
CA ILE A 93 3.50 1.42 1.37
C ILE A 93 3.98 1.90 2.76
N PRO A 94 4.47 3.12 2.75
CA PRO A 94 4.89 3.92 1.61
C PRO A 94 6.14 3.33 0.95
N MET A 95 6.22 3.39 -0.38
CA MET A 95 7.43 2.89 -1.08
C MET A 95 8.70 3.68 -0.72
N ALA A 96 8.50 4.87 -0.18
CA ALA A 96 9.50 5.76 0.38
C ALA A 96 8.81 6.73 1.36
N ASP A 97 9.52 7.22 2.36
CA ASP A 97 9.06 8.21 3.34
C ASP A 97 9.57 9.63 3.02
N SER A 98 10.10 9.82 1.81
CA SER A 98 10.47 11.11 1.23
C SER A 98 10.26 11.13 -0.28
N LEU A 99 9.96 12.31 -0.83
CA LEU A 99 9.88 12.48 -2.29
C LEU A 99 11.21 12.19 -2.98
N ALA A 100 12.33 12.56 -2.36
CA ALA A 100 13.66 12.35 -2.92
C ALA A 100 13.94 10.85 -3.13
N ASP A 101 13.66 10.03 -2.14
CA ASP A 101 13.84 8.58 -2.22
C ASP A 101 12.82 7.93 -3.17
N ALA A 102 11.58 8.42 -3.22
CA ALA A 102 10.59 7.96 -4.19
C ALA A 102 11.05 8.20 -5.63
N VAL A 103 11.57 9.40 -5.93
CA VAL A 103 12.13 9.74 -7.25
C VAL A 103 13.32 8.85 -7.58
N ARG A 104 14.25 8.68 -6.64
CA ARG A 104 15.43 7.81 -6.81
C ARG A 104 15.02 6.36 -7.11
N LEU A 105 14.06 5.83 -6.37
CA LEU A 105 13.55 4.47 -6.60
C LEU A 105 12.99 4.31 -8.02
N VAL A 106 12.19 5.27 -8.50
CA VAL A 106 11.64 5.26 -9.86
C VAL A 106 12.74 5.31 -10.92
N GLU A 107 13.78 6.14 -10.72
CA GLU A 107 14.93 6.22 -11.63
C GLU A 107 15.70 4.90 -11.71
N VAL A 108 15.93 4.24 -10.57
CA VAL A 108 16.60 2.93 -10.53
C VAL A 108 15.73 1.86 -11.18
N ALA A 109 14.44 1.84 -10.90
CA ALA A 109 13.49 0.92 -11.53
C ALA A 109 13.53 1.03 -13.07
N ARG A 110 13.46 2.26 -13.59
CA ARG A 110 13.54 2.50 -15.04
C ARG A 110 14.86 2.01 -15.64
N ARG A 111 15.99 2.24 -14.98
CA ARG A 111 17.32 1.81 -15.48
C ARG A 111 17.51 0.31 -15.41
N SER A 112 16.95 -0.35 -14.40
CA SER A 112 17.09 -1.81 -14.21
C SER A 112 16.29 -2.62 -15.22
N GLY A 113 15.23 -2.05 -15.81
CA GLY A 113 14.28 -2.76 -16.66
C GLY A 113 13.51 -3.86 -15.92
N ARG A 114 13.49 -3.83 -14.58
CA ARG A 114 12.76 -4.79 -13.76
C ARG A 114 11.39 -4.26 -13.38
N VAL A 115 10.46 -5.17 -13.15
CA VAL A 115 9.16 -4.80 -12.58
C VAL A 115 9.38 -4.30 -11.16
N ALA A 116 8.90 -3.09 -10.88
CA ALA A 116 8.90 -2.48 -9.58
C ALA A 116 7.49 -1.97 -9.27
N MET A 117 6.87 -2.46 -8.21
CA MET A 117 5.48 -2.21 -7.84
C MET A 117 5.39 -1.75 -6.40
N ALA A 118 4.51 -0.79 -6.12
CA ALA A 118 4.21 -0.33 -4.75
C ALA A 118 2.91 -0.97 -4.25
N GLY A 119 2.85 -1.27 -2.95
CA GLY A 119 1.75 -1.96 -2.29
C GLY A 119 0.50 -1.10 -2.08
N HIS A 120 0.01 -0.39 -3.09
CA HIS A 120 -1.23 0.37 -3.01
C HIS A 120 -2.46 -0.54 -3.10
N THR A 121 -2.66 -1.36 -2.08
CA THR A 121 -3.70 -2.41 -2.01
C THR A 121 -5.10 -1.92 -2.32
N ARG A 122 -5.42 -0.63 -2.07
CA ARG A 122 -6.73 -0.06 -2.38
C ARG A 122 -7.07 -0.10 -3.87
N ARG A 123 -6.08 -0.06 -4.75
CA ARG A 123 -6.29 -0.26 -6.19
C ARG A 123 -6.80 -1.65 -6.53
N PHE A 124 -6.64 -2.62 -5.64
CA PHE A 124 -6.95 -4.04 -5.85
C PHE A 124 -8.19 -4.52 -5.09
N ASN A 125 -8.71 -3.76 -4.12
CA ASN A 125 -9.95 -4.14 -3.46
C ASN A 125 -11.11 -4.25 -4.47
N PRO A 126 -11.91 -5.32 -4.46
CA PRO A 126 -13.03 -5.51 -5.37
C PRO A 126 -14.03 -4.36 -5.39
N SER A 127 -14.32 -3.76 -4.24
CA SER A 127 -15.18 -2.57 -4.12
C SER A 127 -14.65 -1.38 -4.92
N HIS A 128 -13.37 -1.06 -4.78
CA HIS A 128 -12.74 0.03 -5.51
C HIS A 128 -12.57 -0.28 -6.99
N GLN A 129 -12.30 -1.55 -7.34
CA GLN A 129 -12.24 -2.00 -8.72
C GLN A 129 -13.60 -1.92 -9.44
N TRP A 130 -14.69 -2.16 -8.72
CA TRP A 130 -16.05 -1.99 -9.26
C TRP A 130 -16.31 -0.53 -9.66
N ILE A 131 -15.94 0.44 -8.81
CA ILE A 131 -16.01 1.87 -9.10
C ILE A 131 -15.12 2.23 -10.28
N HIS A 132 -13.84 1.81 -10.22
CA HIS A 132 -12.85 2.15 -11.24
C HIS A 132 -13.29 1.72 -12.65
N ARG A 133 -13.75 0.48 -12.81
CA ARG A 133 -14.22 -0.02 -14.10
C ARG A 133 -15.37 0.82 -14.68
N ARG A 134 -16.30 1.28 -13.84
CA ARG A 134 -17.41 2.12 -14.26
C ARG A 134 -17.00 3.53 -14.63
N VAL A 135 -16.07 4.10 -13.90
CA VAL A 135 -15.48 5.40 -14.26
C VAL A 135 -14.77 5.29 -15.61
N GLN A 136 -13.96 4.25 -15.80
CA GLN A 136 -13.25 4.04 -17.07
C GLN A 136 -14.21 3.76 -18.26
N ALA A 137 -15.36 3.14 -18.00
CA ALA A 137 -16.39 2.93 -19.01
C ALA A 137 -17.26 4.17 -19.28
N GLY A 138 -17.06 5.26 -18.53
CA GLY A 138 -17.90 6.46 -18.63
C GLY A 138 -19.31 6.31 -18.06
N GLU A 139 -19.56 5.23 -17.31
CA GLU A 139 -20.85 4.93 -16.69
C GLU A 139 -21.06 5.70 -15.38
N LEU A 140 -19.99 6.25 -14.81
CA LEU A 140 -19.97 6.89 -13.51
C LEU A 140 -18.92 7.98 -13.49
N LYS A 141 -19.29 9.16 -12.97
CA LYS A 141 -18.37 10.27 -12.76
C LYS A 141 -18.33 10.64 -11.28
N ILE A 142 -17.15 10.54 -10.68
CA ILE A 142 -16.95 10.95 -9.29
C ILE A 142 -16.99 12.47 -9.21
N GLN A 143 -17.83 12.99 -8.31
CA GLN A 143 -17.91 14.40 -7.97
C GLN A 143 -17.17 14.71 -6.67
N GLN A 144 -17.29 13.80 -5.69
CA GLN A 144 -16.60 13.93 -4.41
C GLN A 144 -16.27 12.55 -3.84
N MET A 145 -15.09 12.45 -3.20
CA MET A 145 -14.78 11.38 -2.27
C MET A 145 -14.73 11.95 -0.85
N ASP A 146 -15.43 11.29 0.07
CA ASP A 146 -15.32 11.55 1.51
C ASP A 146 -14.76 10.29 2.18
N VAL A 147 -13.60 10.44 2.82
CA VAL A 147 -12.81 9.31 3.32
C VAL A 147 -12.46 9.51 4.78
N GLN A 148 -12.66 8.45 5.56
CA GLN A 148 -12.31 8.40 6.97
C GLN A 148 -11.35 7.23 7.20
N THR A 149 -10.18 7.52 7.77
CA THR A 149 -9.17 6.51 8.13
C THR A 149 -8.89 6.63 9.61
N TYR A 150 -9.50 5.76 10.39
CA TYR A 150 -9.53 5.88 11.85
C TYR A 150 -8.98 4.64 12.52
N PHE A 151 -8.04 4.87 13.44
CA PHE A 151 -7.43 3.85 14.28
C PHE A 151 -7.31 4.35 15.73
N PHE A 152 -7.06 3.41 16.63
CA PHE A 152 -6.78 3.74 18.02
C PHE A 152 -5.33 3.41 18.34
N ARG A 153 -4.53 4.42 18.65
CA ARG A 153 -3.12 4.25 19.00
C ARG A 153 -2.77 5.04 20.25
N ARG A 154 -2.11 4.39 21.19
CA ARG A 154 -1.61 5.01 22.43
C ARG A 154 -0.15 4.69 22.70
N LYS A 155 0.37 3.64 22.07
CA LYS A 155 1.75 3.16 22.24
C LYS A 155 2.31 2.71 20.91
N ASN A 156 3.61 2.80 20.75
CA ASN A 156 4.29 2.30 19.55
C ASN A 156 4.63 0.82 19.70
N LEU A 157 3.62 -0.03 19.65
CA LEU A 157 3.74 -1.47 19.79
C LEU A 157 3.35 -2.17 18.48
N ASN A 158 4.00 -3.33 18.21
CA ASN A 158 3.58 -4.22 17.13
C ASN A 158 2.35 -5.06 17.54
N ALA A 159 1.88 -5.93 16.66
CA ALA A 159 0.72 -6.80 16.92
C ALA A 159 0.94 -7.80 18.07
N LEU A 160 2.19 -8.06 18.46
CA LEU A 160 2.57 -8.93 19.58
C LEU A 160 2.75 -8.14 20.89
N GLY A 161 2.46 -6.83 20.90
CA GLY A 161 2.64 -5.97 22.07
C GLY A 161 4.09 -5.60 22.38
N GLN A 162 5.02 -5.80 21.45
CA GLN A 162 6.43 -5.44 21.61
C GLN A 162 6.70 -4.04 21.04
N PRO A 163 7.62 -3.26 21.62
CA PRO A 163 8.02 -1.96 21.08
C PRO A 163 8.52 -2.06 19.63
N ARG A 164 8.06 -1.14 18.78
CA ARG A 164 8.58 -1.00 17.41
C ARG A 164 9.74 -0.03 17.36
N SER A 165 10.69 -0.28 16.47
CA SER A 165 11.82 0.62 16.18
C SER A 165 11.46 1.78 15.26
N TRP A 166 10.22 1.85 14.79
CA TRP A 166 9.71 2.87 13.88
C TRP A 166 8.26 3.21 14.21
N THR A 167 7.80 4.39 13.83
CA THR A 167 6.43 4.85 14.05
C THR A 167 5.83 5.20 12.71
N ASP A 168 4.67 4.61 12.40
CA ASP A 168 3.88 5.04 11.25
C ASP A 168 3.14 6.33 11.61
N HIS A 169 3.06 7.26 10.68
CA HIS A 169 2.33 8.50 10.85
C HIS A 169 1.23 8.68 9.79
N LEU A 170 0.30 9.61 10.07
CA LEU A 170 -0.93 9.72 9.29
C LEU A 170 -0.70 10.06 7.83
N LEU A 171 0.27 10.93 7.49
CA LEU A 171 0.48 11.39 6.12
C LEU A 171 1.06 10.30 5.21
N TRP A 172 2.32 9.92 5.45
CA TRP A 172 3.03 9.03 4.53
C TRP A 172 2.53 7.57 4.56
N HIS A 173 2.00 7.08 5.70
CA HIS A 173 1.49 5.71 5.79
C HIS A 173 0.02 5.59 5.42
N HIS A 174 -0.84 6.43 6.01
CA HIS A 174 -2.28 6.23 5.90
C HIS A 174 -2.91 7.08 4.80
N ALA A 175 -2.51 8.35 4.67
CA ALA A 175 -3.04 9.19 3.60
C ALA A 175 -2.57 8.76 2.22
N ALA A 176 -1.38 8.15 2.10
CA ALA A 176 -0.83 7.66 0.84
C ALA A 176 -1.82 6.77 0.07
N HIS A 177 -2.54 5.90 0.76
CA HIS A 177 -3.57 5.06 0.15
C HIS A 177 -4.69 5.87 -0.51
N THR A 178 -5.18 6.91 0.16
CA THR A 178 -6.28 7.73 -0.35
C THR A 178 -5.82 8.71 -1.41
N VAL A 179 -4.64 9.31 -1.24
CA VAL A 179 -4.04 10.22 -2.24
C VAL A 179 -3.87 9.50 -3.58
N ASP A 180 -3.28 8.31 -3.54
CA ASP A 180 -3.11 7.48 -4.74
C ASP A 180 -4.46 7.05 -5.31
N LEU A 181 -5.36 6.54 -4.48
CA LEU A 181 -6.65 6.04 -4.93
C LEU A 181 -7.51 7.14 -5.55
N PHE A 182 -7.48 8.36 -5.03
CA PHE A 182 -8.26 9.47 -5.59
C PHE A 182 -7.82 9.81 -7.02
N ALA A 183 -6.52 9.92 -7.27
CA ALA A 183 -5.99 10.12 -8.61
C ALA A 183 -6.30 8.91 -9.52
N TYR A 184 -6.11 7.68 -9.04
CA TYR A 184 -6.40 6.46 -9.77
C TYR A 184 -7.88 6.32 -10.16
N GLN A 185 -8.79 6.61 -9.25
CA GLN A 185 -10.23 6.49 -9.48
C GLN A 185 -10.77 7.56 -10.42
N THR A 186 -10.26 8.79 -10.32
CA THR A 186 -10.67 9.87 -11.22
C THR A 186 -9.97 9.79 -12.59
N GLY A 187 -8.83 9.12 -12.68
CA GLY A 187 -7.96 9.13 -13.85
C GLY A 187 -7.27 10.47 -14.09
N GLU A 188 -7.20 11.35 -13.08
CA GLU A 188 -6.83 12.74 -13.20
C GLU A 188 -5.72 13.12 -12.21
N GLU A 189 -4.95 14.13 -12.56
CA GLU A 189 -3.92 14.69 -11.69
C GLU A 189 -4.53 15.53 -10.55
N ILE A 190 -4.01 15.38 -9.33
CA ILE A 190 -4.36 16.23 -8.19
C ILE A 190 -3.66 17.57 -8.35
N THR A 191 -4.44 18.64 -8.54
CA THR A 191 -3.94 19.99 -8.79
C THR A 191 -3.91 20.88 -7.54
N VAL A 192 -4.70 20.51 -6.52
CA VAL A 192 -4.73 21.20 -5.22
C VAL A 192 -4.71 20.14 -4.13
N ALA A 193 -3.80 20.30 -3.17
CA ALA A 193 -3.74 19.47 -1.98
C ALA A 193 -3.30 20.34 -0.78
N ARG A 194 -3.99 20.22 0.35
CA ARG A 194 -3.69 20.92 1.59
C ARG A 194 -4.03 20.07 2.80
N GLY A 195 -3.23 20.19 3.85
CA GLY A 195 -3.41 19.47 5.10
C GLY A 195 -3.42 20.38 6.31
N ILE A 196 -4.16 19.98 7.33
CA ILE A 196 -4.13 20.54 8.69
C ILE A 196 -3.93 19.36 9.63
N GLN A 197 -2.98 19.49 10.56
CA GLN A 197 -2.73 18.44 11.55
C GLN A 197 -3.03 18.96 12.97
N GLY A 198 -3.40 18.02 13.83
CA GLY A 198 -3.53 18.25 15.27
C GLY A 198 -2.16 18.33 15.96
N PRO A 199 -2.15 18.51 17.29
CA PRO A 199 -0.89 18.59 18.04
C PRO A 199 -0.10 17.28 17.98
N MET A 200 1.22 17.41 18.09
CA MET A 200 2.13 16.26 18.18
C MET A 200 1.94 15.53 19.51
N HIS A 201 1.91 14.19 19.46
CA HIS A 201 1.86 13.38 20.66
C HIS A 201 3.25 13.38 21.34
N PRO A 202 3.33 13.69 22.65
CA PRO A 202 4.62 13.92 23.31
C PRO A 202 5.54 12.70 23.36
N GLU A 203 5.00 11.49 23.36
CA GLU A 203 5.79 10.26 23.42
C GLU A 203 5.99 9.57 22.05
N LEU A 204 5.04 9.75 21.13
CA LEU A 204 5.07 9.12 19.81
C LEU A 204 5.71 9.99 18.73
N ASP A 205 5.84 11.29 19.01
CA ASP A 205 6.38 12.31 18.10
C ASP A 205 5.71 12.32 16.71
N ILE A 206 4.39 12.12 16.71
CA ILE A 206 3.52 12.18 15.52
C ILE A 206 2.25 12.95 15.81
N ALA A 207 1.66 13.58 14.80
CA ALA A 207 0.31 14.11 14.90
C ALA A 207 -0.70 12.95 14.98
N MET A 208 -1.66 13.08 15.91
CA MET A 208 -2.67 12.04 16.15
C MET A 208 -3.93 12.23 15.32
N ASP A 209 -4.13 13.42 14.75
CA ASP A 209 -5.28 13.79 13.93
C ASP A 209 -4.80 14.58 12.72
N MET A 210 -5.45 14.39 11.58
CA MET A 210 -5.14 15.12 10.36
C MET A 210 -6.37 15.21 9.46
N SER A 211 -6.54 16.35 8.78
CA SER A 211 -7.53 16.55 7.73
C SER A 211 -6.85 17.02 6.46
N ILE A 212 -7.20 16.40 5.35
CA ILE A 212 -6.62 16.69 4.03
C ILE A 212 -7.76 16.99 3.05
N GLN A 213 -7.56 18.01 2.22
CA GLN A 213 -8.43 18.32 1.10
C GLN A 213 -7.64 18.29 -0.20
N MET A 214 -8.22 17.67 -1.22
CA MET A 214 -7.63 17.53 -2.55
C MET A 214 -8.65 17.86 -3.64
N LYS A 215 -8.15 18.30 -4.80
CA LYS A 215 -8.98 18.58 -5.99
C LYS A 215 -8.21 18.13 -7.24
N VAL A 216 -8.93 17.53 -8.21
CA VAL A 216 -8.41 17.27 -9.54
C VAL A 216 -8.87 18.33 -10.54
N ALA A 217 -8.19 18.46 -11.69
CA ALA A 217 -8.45 19.50 -12.69
C ALA A 217 -9.92 19.61 -13.14
N PRO A 218 -10.65 18.51 -13.44
CA PRO A 218 -12.06 18.58 -13.83
C PRO A 218 -13.03 18.99 -12.71
N GLY A 219 -12.54 19.13 -11.47
CA GLY A 219 -13.30 19.71 -10.38
C GLY A 219 -13.73 18.74 -9.28
N ALA A 220 -13.54 17.43 -9.43
CA ALA A 220 -13.81 16.49 -8.34
C ALA A 220 -12.93 16.80 -7.12
N VAL A 221 -13.52 16.66 -5.92
CA VAL A 221 -12.83 16.95 -4.66
C VAL A 221 -12.75 15.71 -3.78
N CYS A 222 -11.73 15.66 -2.91
CA CYS A 222 -11.61 14.63 -1.88
C CYS A 222 -11.38 15.29 -0.52
N THR A 223 -12.16 14.84 0.47
CA THR A 223 -11.93 15.14 1.88
C THR A 223 -11.49 13.88 2.58
N LEU A 224 -10.32 13.91 3.23
CA LEU A 224 -9.77 12.81 4.00
C LEU A 224 -9.58 13.24 5.45
N SER A 225 -10.22 12.53 6.36
CA SER A 225 -10.03 12.66 7.80
C SER A 225 -9.29 11.44 8.34
N LEU A 226 -8.21 11.68 9.08
CA LEU A 226 -7.37 10.64 9.68
C LEU A 226 -7.27 10.87 11.19
N SER A 227 -7.34 9.79 11.95
CA SER A 227 -7.19 9.87 13.41
C SER A 227 -6.59 8.60 13.98
N PHE A 228 -5.65 8.76 14.91
CA PHE A 228 -5.20 7.71 15.84
C PHE A 228 -5.88 7.80 17.22
N ASN A 229 -6.77 8.78 17.41
CA ASN A 229 -7.52 8.99 18.64
C ASN A 229 -8.88 8.30 18.66
N ASN A 230 -9.31 7.74 17.52
CA ASN A 230 -10.65 7.18 17.38
C ASN A 230 -10.77 5.81 18.07
N ASP A 231 -11.67 5.71 19.04
CA ASP A 231 -11.98 4.47 19.77
C ASP A 231 -13.10 3.63 19.13
N GLY A 232 -13.27 3.80 17.83
CA GLY A 232 -14.18 2.99 16.98
C GLY A 232 -15.33 3.77 16.35
N PRO A 233 -15.90 3.27 15.26
CA PRO A 233 -15.43 2.12 14.45
C PRO A 233 -14.05 2.35 13.83
N LEU A 234 -13.24 1.29 13.77
CA LEU A 234 -11.88 1.36 13.23
C LEU A 234 -11.84 1.01 11.73
N GLY A 235 -10.82 1.51 11.05
CA GLY A 235 -10.51 1.20 9.66
C GLY A 235 -10.74 2.36 8.70
N THR A 236 -10.84 2.03 7.42
CA THR A 236 -11.00 3.03 6.37
C THR A 236 -12.36 2.87 5.68
N PHE A 237 -13.08 3.98 5.55
CA PHE A 237 -14.37 4.07 4.91
C PHE A 237 -14.29 5.07 3.78
N PHE A 238 -14.74 4.70 2.60
CA PHE A 238 -14.76 5.55 1.41
C PHE A 238 -16.21 5.77 0.97
N ARG A 239 -16.63 7.03 0.89
CA ARG A 239 -17.89 7.40 0.24
C ARG A 239 -17.57 8.05 -1.09
N TYR A 240 -18.08 7.46 -2.17
CA TYR A 240 -18.05 8.01 -3.52
C TYR A 240 -19.39 8.69 -3.81
N ILE A 241 -19.39 10.01 -3.96
CA ILE A 241 -20.54 10.79 -4.40
C ILE A 241 -20.37 11.04 -5.88
N CYS A 242 -21.26 10.44 -6.68
CA CYS A 242 -21.16 10.42 -8.13
C CYS A 242 -22.38 11.05 -8.77
N ASP A 243 -22.31 11.26 -10.06
CA ASP A 243 -23.41 11.86 -10.86
C ASP A 243 -24.67 10.99 -10.90
N ASN A 244 -24.53 9.68 -10.75
CA ASN A 244 -25.64 8.72 -10.82
C ASN A 244 -25.97 8.02 -9.50
N GLY A 245 -25.33 8.40 -8.40
CA GLY A 245 -25.59 7.82 -7.09
C GLY A 245 -24.44 7.96 -6.12
N THR A 246 -24.62 7.38 -4.93
CA THR A 246 -23.60 7.33 -3.87
C THR A 246 -23.25 5.89 -3.61
N TYR A 247 -21.96 5.62 -3.40
CA TYR A 247 -21.45 4.29 -3.10
C TYR A 247 -20.51 4.36 -1.89
N ILE A 248 -20.63 3.38 -1.00
CA ILE A 248 -19.82 3.31 0.22
C ILE A 248 -18.99 2.02 0.17
N ALA A 249 -17.69 2.18 0.12
CA ALA A 249 -16.74 1.08 0.11
C ALA A 249 -16.08 0.93 1.49
N ARG A 250 -16.05 -0.31 1.98
CA ARG A 250 -15.31 -0.70 3.17
C ARG A 250 -14.56 -1.99 2.85
N TYR A 251 -13.25 -1.88 2.61
CA TYR A 251 -12.44 -2.99 2.12
C TYR A 251 -13.04 -3.62 0.85
N ASP A 252 -13.45 -4.88 0.92
CA ASP A 252 -14.00 -5.61 -0.22
C ASP A 252 -15.53 -5.45 -0.36
N ASP A 253 -16.18 -4.80 0.59
CA ASP A 253 -17.62 -4.57 0.57
C ASP A 253 -17.96 -3.23 -0.10
N LEU A 254 -19.06 -3.25 -0.85
CA LEU A 254 -19.63 -2.07 -1.49
C LEU A 254 -21.15 -2.06 -1.27
N VAL A 255 -21.67 -0.91 -0.85
CA VAL A 255 -23.12 -0.68 -0.78
C VAL A 255 -23.48 0.58 -1.56
N ASP A 256 -24.74 0.69 -1.99
CA ASP A 256 -25.27 1.92 -2.55
C ASP A 256 -25.66 2.92 -1.46
N GLY A 257 -26.10 4.12 -1.84
CA GLY A 257 -26.51 5.16 -0.91
C GLY A 257 -27.80 4.87 -0.11
N LYS A 258 -28.39 3.67 -0.30
CA LYS A 258 -29.55 3.17 0.44
C LYS A 258 -29.21 1.90 1.23
N ASP A 259 -27.91 1.66 1.44
CA ASP A 259 -27.37 0.50 2.16
C ASP A 259 -27.64 -0.87 1.50
N HIS A 260 -28.00 -0.91 0.21
CA HIS A 260 -28.11 -2.17 -0.51
C HIS A 260 -26.73 -2.66 -0.92
N ALA A 261 -26.42 -3.93 -0.61
CA ALA A 261 -25.17 -4.55 -1.02
C ALA A 261 -25.06 -4.64 -2.54
N ILE A 262 -23.90 -4.30 -3.05
CA ILE A 262 -23.54 -4.44 -4.48
C ILE A 262 -22.64 -5.65 -4.63
N ASP A 263 -23.00 -6.54 -5.54
CA ASP A 263 -22.13 -7.65 -5.91
C ASP A 263 -20.92 -7.12 -6.69
N VAL A 264 -19.76 -7.24 -6.10
CA VAL A 264 -18.50 -6.78 -6.66
C VAL A 264 -17.67 -7.91 -7.27
N SER A 265 -18.24 -9.12 -7.37
CA SER A 265 -17.57 -10.34 -7.83
C SER A 265 -16.31 -10.60 -7.00
N LYS A 266 -16.50 -10.73 -5.68
CA LYS A 266 -15.40 -10.99 -4.75
C LYS A 266 -14.62 -12.22 -5.20
N VAL A 267 -13.31 -12.11 -5.26
CA VAL A 267 -12.45 -13.29 -5.29
C VAL A 267 -12.34 -13.82 -3.88
N ASP A 268 -12.23 -15.13 -3.73
CA ASP A 268 -12.36 -15.85 -2.46
C ASP A 268 -11.36 -15.45 -1.39
N VAL A 269 -10.35 -14.68 -1.74
CA VAL A 269 -9.32 -14.27 -0.80
C VAL A 269 -8.72 -12.95 -1.18
N SER A 270 -9.37 -11.91 -0.80
CA SER A 270 -8.76 -10.60 -0.92
C SER A 270 -8.84 -9.81 0.38
N MET A 271 -8.38 -10.39 1.45
CA MET A 271 -8.30 -9.61 2.67
C MET A 271 -7.44 -8.36 2.41
N ASN A 272 -8.10 -7.22 2.29
CA ASN A 272 -7.51 -5.91 1.97
C ASN A 272 -6.84 -5.80 0.57
N GLY A 273 -7.17 -6.65 -0.39
CA GLY A 273 -6.59 -6.61 -1.74
C GLY A 273 -5.16 -7.17 -1.86
N ILE A 274 -4.59 -7.73 -0.82
CA ILE A 274 -3.19 -8.20 -0.82
C ILE A 274 -2.98 -9.34 -1.82
N GLU A 275 -3.84 -10.35 -1.84
CA GLU A 275 -3.70 -11.45 -2.79
C GLU A 275 -3.81 -10.97 -4.25
N LEU A 276 -4.76 -10.09 -4.55
CA LEU A 276 -4.91 -9.53 -5.89
C LEU A 276 -3.72 -8.67 -6.31
N GLN A 277 -3.17 -7.92 -5.37
CA GLN A 277 -1.93 -7.15 -5.54
C GLN A 277 -0.76 -8.08 -5.88
N ASP A 278 -0.57 -9.15 -5.12
CA ASP A 278 0.51 -10.11 -5.35
C ASP A 278 0.35 -10.85 -6.69
N ARG A 279 -0.89 -11.24 -7.04
CA ARG A 279 -1.21 -11.83 -8.35
C ARG A 279 -0.86 -10.89 -9.50
N GLU A 280 -1.16 -9.60 -9.38
CA GLU A 280 -0.79 -8.59 -10.38
C GLU A 280 0.72 -8.47 -10.52
N PHE A 281 1.46 -8.41 -9.42
CA PHE A 281 2.93 -8.37 -9.44
C PHE A 281 3.53 -9.54 -10.22
N PHE A 282 3.12 -10.77 -9.89
CA PHE A 282 3.63 -11.96 -10.57
C PHE A 282 3.15 -12.08 -12.02
N ALA A 283 1.93 -11.65 -12.31
CA ALA A 283 1.43 -11.59 -13.68
C ALA A 283 2.22 -10.60 -14.54
N ALA A 284 2.51 -9.41 -14.01
CA ALA A 284 3.31 -8.42 -14.70
C ALA A 284 4.72 -8.93 -15.04
N ILE A 285 5.37 -9.63 -14.11
CA ILE A 285 6.67 -10.27 -14.35
C ILE A 285 6.58 -11.33 -15.46
N ARG A 286 5.62 -12.25 -15.37
CA ARG A 286 5.44 -13.32 -16.36
C ARG A 286 5.13 -12.81 -17.77
N GLN A 287 4.42 -11.70 -17.86
CA GLN A 287 3.98 -11.07 -19.12
C GLN A 287 4.96 -10.02 -19.64
N GLY A 288 5.98 -9.64 -18.87
CA GLY A 288 6.95 -8.62 -19.25
C GLY A 288 6.32 -7.24 -19.43
N ARG A 289 5.30 -6.90 -18.64
CA ARG A 289 4.58 -5.62 -18.71
C ARG A 289 4.72 -4.80 -17.43
N GLU A 290 4.36 -3.52 -17.53
CA GLU A 290 4.21 -2.67 -16.35
C GLU A 290 3.03 -3.15 -15.49
N PRO A 291 3.19 -3.25 -14.14
CA PRO A 291 2.10 -3.59 -13.24
C PRO A 291 1.18 -2.39 -13.00
N ASN A 292 -0.07 -2.66 -12.66
CA ASN A 292 -0.90 -1.65 -12.00
C ASN A 292 -0.27 -1.31 -10.64
N ALA A 293 -0.18 -0.03 -10.31
CA ALA A 293 0.59 0.48 -9.17
C ALA A 293 2.12 0.31 -9.31
N SER A 294 2.68 0.37 -10.53
CA SER A 294 4.14 0.51 -10.67
C SER A 294 4.65 1.72 -9.88
N VAL A 295 5.90 1.66 -9.42
CA VAL A 295 6.50 2.80 -8.69
C VAL A 295 6.46 4.11 -9.50
N ALA A 296 6.45 4.01 -10.82
CA ALA A 296 6.31 5.17 -11.71
C ALA A 296 4.88 5.73 -11.73
N GLN A 297 3.87 4.86 -11.80
CA GLN A 297 2.46 5.25 -11.80
C GLN A 297 2.01 5.90 -10.49
N VAL A 298 2.60 5.50 -9.36
CA VAL A 298 2.25 6.03 -8.04
C VAL A 298 3.08 7.24 -7.62
N LEU A 299 4.17 7.55 -8.32
CA LEU A 299 5.03 8.70 -7.99
C LEU A 299 4.25 10.05 -7.89
N PRO A 300 3.24 10.35 -8.72
CA PRO A 300 2.42 11.56 -8.54
C PRO A 300 1.78 11.67 -7.15
N ALA A 301 1.34 10.56 -6.56
CA ALA A 301 0.80 10.56 -5.20
C ALA A 301 1.86 10.98 -4.18
N TYR A 302 3.10 10.54 -4.32
CA TYR A 302 4.22 10.93 -3.44
C TYR A 302 4.59 12.43 -3.60
N ARG A 303 4.47 12.99 -4.80
CA ARG A 303 4.58 14.45 -5.01
C ARG A 303 3.48 15.21 -4.28
N THR A 304 2.26 14.68 -4.30
CA THR A 304 1.14 15.25 -3.58
C THR A 304 1.34 15.18 -2.06
N LEU A 305 1.85 14.05 -1.53
CA LEU A 305 2.18 13.91 -0.10
C LEU A 305 3.22 14.95 0.34
N ASP A 306 4.29 15.14 -0.42
CA ASP A 306 5.31 16.17 -0.18
C ASP A 306 4.72 17.59 -0.22
N THR A 307 3.78 17.85 -1.14
CA THR A 307 3.06 19.13 -1.20
C THR A 307 2.20 19.34 0.04
N ILE A 308 1.48 18.31 0.50
CA ILE A 308 0.67 18.37 1.71
C ILE A 308 1.57 18.63 2.92
N GLU A 309 2.66 17.86 3.06
CA GLU A 309 3.61 17.99 4.16
C GLU A 309 4.14 19.42 4.30
N LYS A 310 4.52 20.04 3.20
CA LYS A 310 4.98 21.44 3.15
C LYS A 310 3.88 22.47 3.45
N SER A 311 2.63 22.08 3.37
CA SER A 311 1.47 22.92 3.65
C SER A 311 0.88 22.73 5.05
N LEU A 312 1.38 21.78 5.84
CA LEU A 312 0.87 21.51 7.19
C LEU A 312 1.04 22.74 8.09
N LEU A 313 -0.05 23.07 8.78
CA LEU A 313 -0.16 24.15 9.75
C LEU A 313 -0.32 23.57 11.15
#